data_50f67de076463a5364f43a7c481533d7
#
_entry.id   50f67de076463a5364f43a7c481533d7
#
_cell.length_a   1.000
_cell.length_b   1.000
_cell.length_c   1.000
_cell.angle_alpha   90.00
_cell.angle_beta   90.00
_cell.angle_gamma   90.00
#
_symmetry.space_group_name_H-M   'P 1'
#
loop_
_entity.id
_entity.type
_entity.pdbx_description
1 polymer ?
#
loop_
_entity_poly.entity_id
_entity_poly.type
_entity_poly.pdbx_seq_one_letter_code
_entity_poly.pdbx_strand_id
1 'polypeptide(L)'
;MAFKIATPQIRFASPGPQPNGLQAAPDGLWCIDQVDNKIYRQDFETGEVLFEAQTDTVHSSGITLGGGYIWIASTYESKIAKLDLVTGKTVAKYDSPGAGVVAWREDAVDAQSTGAHGLEWRGGLLYVASPPSQMIHVMNPENWTEVNRFPSGGLRVHGIAWGPRGRLWVSDTSSGTVQLMETEHGRIFETIRVEAPAEVHGMTIYEDVLWYCDAHSQQIGCLIV
;
A
#
# COMPACT_ATOMS: atom_id res chain seq x y z
N MET A 1 -3.13 24.22 -14.50
CA MET A 1 -3.42 22.94 -15.15
C MET A 1 -4.74 22.44 -14.59
N ALA A 2 -5.65 21.95 -15.42
CA ALA A 2 -6.85 21.30 -14.91
C ALA A 2 -6.41 19.93 -14.35
N PHE A 3 -6.74 19.64 -13.09
CA PHE A 3 -6.55 18.32 -12.52
C PHE A 3 -7.60 17.38 -13.12
N LYS A 4 -7.19 16.15 -13.43
CA LYS A 4 -8.16 15.08 -13.64
C LYS A 4 -8.83 14.77 -12.31
N ILE A 5 -10.09 14.39 -12.38
CA ILE A 5 -10.87 13.97 -11.22
C ILE A 5 -11.20 12.49 -11.42
N ALA A 6 -11.00 11.69 -10.39
CA ALA A 6 -11.43 10.30 -10.37
C ALA A 6 -12.69 10.17 -9.51
N THR A 7 -13.70 9.52 -10.06
CA THR A 7 -14.93 9.18 -9.34
C THR A 7 -14.82 7.79 -8.74
N PRO A 8 -14.93 7.63 -7.42
CA PRO A 8 -14.91 6.34 -6.76
C PRO A 8 -16.16 5.51 -7.12
N GLN A 9 -15.94 4.26 -7.49
CA GLN A 9 -17.02 3.27 -7.67
C GLN A 9 -16.83 2.13 -6.68
N ILE A 10 -17.72 2.03 -5.70
CA ILE A 10 -17.70 0.94 -4.72
C ILE A 10 -18.04 -0.37 -5.44
N ARG A 11 -17.29 -1.41 -5.15
CA ARG A 11 -17.50 -2.77 -5.63
C ARG A 11 -18.13 -3.65 -4.56
N PHE A 12 -17.53 -3.72 -3.39
CA PHE A 12 -18.01 -4.51 -2.26
C PHE A 12 -17.42 -3.99 -0.94
N ALA A 13 -17.98 -4.46 0.17
CA ALA A 13 -17.44 -4.19 1.49
C ALA A 13 -16.12 -4.95 1.72
N SER A 14 -15.22 -4.37 2.50
CA SER A 14 -14.03 -5.08 2.98
C SER A 14 -14.41 -6.25 3.89
N PRO A 15 -13.66 -7.36 3.88
CA PRO A 15 -13.89 -8.47 4.80
C PRO A 15 -13.49 -8.13 6.24
N GLY A 16 -12.52 -7.23 6.42
CA GLY A 16 -12.06 -6.76 7.73
C GLY A 16 -12.54 -5.35 8.05
N PRO A 17 -12.42 -4.92 9.33
CA PRO A 17 -12.94 -3.64 9.80
C PRO A 17 -12.15 -2.41 9.33
N GLN A 18 -10.91 -2.58 8.85
CA GLN A 18 -10.06 -1.46 8.42
C GLN A 18 -9.06 -1.87 7.34
N PRO A 19 -9.53 -2.06 6.08
CA PRO A 19 -8.65 -2.45 4.97
C PRO A 19 -7.62 -1.36 4.69
N ASN A 20 -6.35 -1.72 4.58
CA ASN A 20 -5.30 -0.70 4.45
C ASN A 20 -4.31 -0.96 3.31
N GLY A 21 -4.19 -2.19 2.83
CA GLY A 21 -3.37 -2.54 1.68
C GLY A 21 -4.07 -3.49 0.73
N LEU A 22 -3.83 -3.31 -0.57
CA LEU A 22 -4.36 -4.16 -1.64
C LEU A 22 -3.26 -4.64 -2.57
N GLN A 23 -3.41 -5.86 -3.07
CA GLN A 23 -2.62 -6.41 -4.16
C GLN A 23 -3.47 -7.31 -5.06
N ALA A 24 -3.54 -6.98 -6.34
CA ALA A 24 -4.11 -7.85 -7.35
C ALA A 24 -3.14 -8.97 -7.71
N ALA A 25 -3.66 -10.19 -7.81
CA ALA A 25 -2.94 -11.36 -8.27
C ALA A 25 -3.85 -12.24 -9.13
N PRO A 26 -3.30 -13.17 -9.92
CA PRO A 26 -4.13 -14.02 -10.78
C PRO A 26 -5.16 -14.88 -10.03
N ASP A 27 -4.95 -15.10 -8.75
CA ASP A 27 -5.80 -15.93 -7.88
C ASP A 27 -6.79 -15.13 -7.03
N GLY A 28 -6.83 -13.79 -7.17
CA GLY A 28 -7.76 -12.91 -6.47
C GLY A 28 -7.18 -11.60 -6.00
N LEU A 29 -7.99 -10.82 -5.31
CA LEU A 29 -7.62 -9.55 -4.70
C LEU A 29 -7.19 -9.78 -3.25
N TRP A 30 -5.91 -9.58 -2.98
CA TRP A 30 -5.35 -9.68 -1.64
C TRP A 30 -5.52 -8.36 -0.88
N CYS A 31 -5.95 -8.45 0.37
CA CYS A 31 -6.14 -7.33 1.27
C CYS A 31 -5.48 -7.62 2.62
N ILE A 32 -4.85 -6.63 3.22
CA ILE A 32 -4.43 -6.65 4.62
C ILE A 32 -5.28 -5.68 5.43
N ASP A 33 -5.77 -6.14 6.55
CA ASP A 33 -6.54 -5.30 7.48
C ASP A 33 -5.66 -4.80 8.63
N GLN A 34 -5.82 -3.54 8.97
CA GLN A 34 -4.99 -2.88 9.98
C GLN A 34 -5.38 -3.21 11.42
N VAL A 35 -6.65 -3.52 11.67
CA VAL A 35 -7.17 -3.72 13.03
C VAL A 35 -7.10 -5.18 13.44
N ASP A 36 -7.63 -6.08 12.61
CA ASP A 36 -7.59 -7.51 12.91
C ASP A 36 -6.27 -8.19 12.53
N ASN A 37 -5.43 -7.49 11.75
CA ASN A 37 -4.14 -7.97 11.24
C ASN A 37 -4.24 -9.29 10.47
N LYS A 38 -5.36 -9.47 9.76
CA LYS A 38 -5.56 -10.60 8.87
C LYS A 38 -5.27 -10.24 7.43
N ILE A 39 -4.73 -11.20 6.70
CA ILE A 39 -4.74 -11.19 5.24
C ILE A 39 -6.00 -11.89 4.76
N TYR A 40 -6.59 -11.31 3.72
CA TYR A 40 -7.73 -11.86 3.01
C TYR A 40 -7.41 -11.95 1.52
N ARG A 41 -7.94 -12.97 0.85
CA ARG A 41 -7.99 -13.03 -0.60
C ARG A 41 -9.44 -13.13 -1.02
N GLN A 42 -9.88 -12.22 -1.87
CA GLN A 42 -11.25 -12.08 -2.31
C GLN A 42 -11.37 -12.32 -3.81
N ASP A 43 -12.53 -12.78 -4.21
CA ASP A 43 -12.93 -12.80 -5.61
C ASP A 43 -13.15 -11.37 -6.13
N PHE A 44 -12.68 -11.04 -7.34
CA PHE A 44 -12.76 -9.69 -7.92
C PHE A 44 -14.17 -9.24 -8.28
N GLU A 45 -15.07 -10.18 -8.58
CA GLU A 45 -16.43 -9.87 -9.01
C GLU A 45 -17.39 -9.78 -7.84
N THR A 46 -17.29 -10.72 -6.91
CA THR A 46 -18.27 -10.90 -5.83
C THR A 46 -17.81 -10.33 -4.49
N GLY A 47 -16.50 -10.19 -4.28
CA GLY A 47 -15.93 -9.84 -2.98
C GLY A 47 -15.94 -11.01 -1.98
N GLU A 48 -16.33 -12.22 -2.41
CA GLU A 48 -16.33 -13.42 -1.56
C GLU A 48 -14.90 -13.70 -1.06
N VAL A 49 -14.78 -14.02 0.23
CA VAL A 49 -13.49 -14.39 0.83
C VAL A 49 -13.13 -15.82 0.43
N LEU A 50 -12.10 -15.94 -0.38
CA LEU A 50 -11.56 -17.22 -0.86
C LEU A 50 -10.50 -17.81 0.08
N PHE A 51 -9.87 -16.96 0.89
CA PHE A 51 -8.83 -17.33 1.85
C PHE A 51 -8.71 -16.26 2.92
N GLU A 52 -8.42 -16.66 4.15
CA GLU A 52 -7.99 -15.77 5.23
C GLU A 52 -6.91 -16.40 6.09
N ALA A 53 -6.02 -15.58 6.64
CA ALA A 53 -5.03 -16.01 7.62
C ALA A 53 -4.70 -14.91 8.61
N GLN A 54 -4.55 -15.27 9.88
CA GLN A 54 -4.04 -14.38 10.91
C GLN A 54 -2.54 -14.17 10.73
N THR A 55 -2.07 -12.93 10.83
CA THR A 55 -0.64 -12.60 10.86
C THR A 55 -0.19 -12.23 12.28
N ASP A 56 1.12 -12.17 12.50
CA ASP A 56 1.75 -11.67 13.72
C ASP A 56 2.28 -10.23 13.54
N THR A 57 1.68 -9.49 12.61
CA THR A 57 1.98 -8.08 12.35
C THR A 57 1.13 -7.16 13.23
N VAL A 58 1.52 -5.88 13.33
CA VAL A 58 0.83 -4.89 14.19
C VAL A 58 0.47 -3.65 13.39
N HIS A 59 -0.84 -3.38 13.29
CA HIS A 59 -1.40 -2.26 12.54
C HIS A 59 -0.83 -2.17 11.11
N SER A 60 -1.05 -3.24 10.35
CA SER A 60 -0.50 -3.40 9.01
C SER A 60 -1.15 -2.47 8.01
N SER A 61 -0.34 -1.90 7.11
CA SER A 61 -0.84 -0.93 6.13
C SER A 61 -0.62 -1.33 4.67
N GLY A 62 0.35 -2.15 4.35
CA GLY A 62 0.64 -2.53 2.98
C GLY A 62 0.82 -4.02 2.80
N ILE A 63 0.45 -4.51 1.63
CA ILE A 63 0.66 -5.90 1.22
C ILE A 63 1.12 -5.94 -0.23
N THR A 64 2.05 -6.83 -0.56
CA THR A 64 2.38 -7.21 -1.93
C THR A 64 2.83 -8.65 -2.02
N LEU A 65 2.80 -9.22 -3.22
CA LEU A 65 3.24 -10.58 -3.52
C LEU A 65 4.50 -10.53 -4.39
N GLY A 66 5.54 -11.24 -3.99
CA GLY A 66 6.76 -11.27 -4.78
C GLY A 66 7.79 -12.26 -4.28
N GLY A 67 8.57 -12.83 -5.22
CA GLY A 67 9.61 -13.81 -4.91
C GLY A 67 9.10 -15.10 -4.24
N GLY A 68 7.79 -15.44 -4.42
CA GLY A 68 7.16 -16.60 -3.78
C GLY A 68 6.69 -16.35 -2.33
N TYR A 69 6.60 -15.09 -1.91
CA TYR A 69 6.22 -14.69 -0.56
C TYR A 69 5.16 -13.59 -0.56
N ILE A 70 4.47 -13.46 0.57
CA ILE A 70 3.67 -12.29 0.91
C ILE A 70 4.57 -11.34 1.70
N TRP A 71 4.52 -10.06 1.38
CA TRP A 71 5.22 -9.00 2.09
C TRP A 71 4.21 -8.04 2.71
N ILE A 72 4.36 -7.74 4.00
CA ILE A 72 3.44 -6.89 4.76
C ILE A 72 4.21 -5.79 5.48
N ALA A 73 3.73 -4.56 5.36
CA ALA A 73 4.19 -3.46 6.20
C ALA A 73 3.51 -3.53 7.58
N SER A 74 4.24 -3.99 8.59
CA SER A 74 3.83 -3.97 10.00
C SER A 74 4.17 -2.60 10.58
N THR A 75 3.28 -1.64 10.34
CA THR A 75 3.56 -0.20 10.43
C THR A 75 3.94 0.22 11.85
N TYR A 76 3.22 -0.24 12.88
CA TYR A 76 3.50 0.16 14.26
C TYR A 76 4.65 -0.61 14.91
N GLU A 77 5.08 -1.72 14.33
CA GLU A 77 6.35 -2.37 14.70
C GLU A 77 7.55 -1.75 13.98
N SER A 78 7.33 -0.86 13.00
CA SER A 78 8.37 -0.38 12.09
C SER A 78 9.13 -1.53 11.41
N LYS A 79 8.40 -2.56 10.97
CA LYS A 79 8.93 -3.76 10.31
C LYS A 79 8.27 -4.02 8.96
N ILE A 80 9.00 -4.73 8.10
CA ILE A 80 8.45 -5.40 6.93
C ILE A 80 8.49 -6.90 7.22
N ALA A 81 7.33 -7.53 7.26
CA ALA A 81 7.19 -8.96 7.46
C ALA A 81 7.19 -9.69 6.11
N LYS A 82 7.94 -10.78 6.03
CA LYS A 82 7.97 -11.72 4.91
C LYS A 82 7.26 -12.99 5.35
N LEU A 83 6.19 -13.38 4.66
CA LEU A 83 5.35 -14.52 5.02
C LEU A 83 5.40 -15.56 3.90
N ASP A 84 5.30 -16.80 4.30
CA ASP A 84 5.09 -17.93 3.39
C ASP A 84 3.72 -17.80 2.69
N LEU A 85 3.71 -17.91 1.37
CA LEU A 85 2.52 -17.68 0.54
C LEU A 85 1.40 -18.72 0.78
N VAL A 86 1.75 -19.94 1.21
CA VAL A 86 0.80 -21.03 1.38
C VAL A 86 0.19 -21.03 2.79
N THR A 87 1.03 -20.80 3.79
CA THR A 87 0.62 -20.91 5.20
C THR A 87 0.26 -19.58 5.84
N GLY A 88 0.63 -18.45 5.24
CA GLY A 88 0.50 -17.11 5.83
C GLY A 88 1.41 -16.86 7.02
N LYS A 89 2.33 -17.80 7.36
CA LYS A 89 3.21 -17.67 8.51
C LYS A 89 4.41 -16.81 8.20
N THR A 90 4.78 -15.93 9.14
CA THR A 90 5.99 -15.11 9.04
C THR A 90 7.24 -15.99 9.06
N VAL A 91 8.10 -15.79 8.06
CA VAL A 91 9.40 -16.46 7.94
C VAL A 91 10.56 -15.52 8.25
N ALA A 92 10.36 -14.21 8.13
CA ALA A 92 11.35 -13.19 8.50
C ALA A 92 10.66 -11.85 8.75
N LYS A 93 11.29 -10.99 9.58
CA LYS A 93 10.95 -9.57 9.73
C LYS A 93 12.22 -8.73 9.56
N TYR A 94 12.10 -7.64 8.83
CA TYR A 94 13.17 -6.69 8.54
C TYR A 94 12.81 -5.31 9.06
N ASP A 95 13.81 -4.47 9.35
CA ASP A 95 13.55 -3.07 9.70
C ASP A 95 12.90 -2.32 8.53
N SER A 96 11.85 -1.56 8.81
CA SER A 96 11.20 -0.74 7.78
C SER A 96 12.14 0.41 7.38
N PRO A 97 12.48 0.56 6.09
CA PRO A 97 13.29 1.67 5.66
C PRO A 97 12.56 2.99 5.90
N GLY A 98 13.29 4.02 6.33
CA GLY A 98 12.74 5.34 6.58
C GLY A 98 11.76 5.43 7.75
N ALA A 99 11.72 4.44 8.64
CA ALA A 99 10.92 4.48 9.85
C ALA A 99 11.28 5.67 10.75
N GLY A 100 10.29 6.24 11.41
CA GLY A 100 10.46 7.41 12.27
C GLY A 100 9.11 8.00 12.69
N VAL A 101 9.16 9.17 13.30
CA VAL A 101 7.95 9.95 13.61
C VAL A 101 7.46 10.65 12.36
N VAL A 102 6.17 10.57 12.09
CA VAL A 102 5.57 11.25 10.94
C VAL A 102 5.53 12.76 11.14
N ALA A 103 5.79 13.54 10.10
CA ALA A 103 5.93 15.00 10.16
C ALA A 103 4.74 15.73 10.81
N TRP A 104 3.51 15.24 10.60
CA TRP A 104 2.30 15.84 11.20
C TRP A 104 2.09 15.51 12.69
N ARG A 105 3.01 14.75 13.30
CA ARG A 105 3.00 14.43 14.74
C ARG A 105 4.32 14.72 15.45
N GLU A 106 5.28 15.38 14.81
CA GLU A 106 6.59 15.67 15.41
C GLU A 106 6.50 16.44 16.73
N ASP A 107 5.51 17.32 16.85
CA ASP A 107 5.28 18.11 18.08
C ASP A 107 4.39 17.43 19.11
N ALA A 108 3.89 16.21 18.84
CA ALA A 108 3.03 15.50 19.77
C ALA A 108 3.85 14.86 20.90
N VAL A 109 3.43 15.07 22.15
CA VAL A 109 4.13 14.57 23.36
C VAL A 109 4.25 13.04 23.37
N ASP A 110 3.31 12.35 22.70
CA ASP A 110 3.21 10.89 22.62
C ASP A 110 3.55 10.35 21.22
N ALA A 111 4.27 11.13 20.40
CA ALA A 111 4.61 10.73 19.04
C ALA A 111 5.44 9.45 19.04
N GLN A 112 4.91 8.42 18.37
CA GLN A 112 5.58 7.14 18.21
C GLN A 112 6.17 6.99 16.80
N SER A 113 7.28 6.29 16.71
CA SER A 113 7.84 5.88 15.42
C SER A 113 6.88 4.91 14.73
N THR A 114 6.70 5.12 13.42
CA THR A 114 5.98 4.20 12.54
C THR A 114 6.85 3.82 11.34
N GLY A 115 6.45 2.77 10.65
CA GLY A 115 7.16 2.29 9.47
C GLY A 115 6.44 2.60 8.16
N ALA A 116 6.71 1.74 7.19
CA ALA A 116 6.12 1.80 5.86
C ALA A 116 4.61 1.62 5.87
N HIS A 117 3.98 2.13 4.80
CA HIS A 117 2.58 1.92 4.48
C HIS A 117 2.44 1.07 3.21
N GLY A 118 2.56 1.65 2.02
CA GLY A 118 2.39 0.92 0.77
C GLY A 118 3.58 0.04 0.40
N LEU A 119 3.30 -1.11 -0.19
CA LEU A 119 4.29 -2.03 -0.72
C LEU A 119 3.96 -2.42 -2.16
N GLU A 120 4.98 -2.57 -3.00
CA GLU A 120 4.87 -3.15 -4.33
C GLU A 120 6.12 -3.93 -4.70
N TRP A 121 5.92 -4.97 -5.53
CA TRP A 121 7.01 -5.83 -5.99
C TRP A 121 7.20 -5.70 -7.50
N ARG A 122 8.46 -5.53 -7.94
CA ARG A 122 8.79 -5.58 -9.36
C ARG A 122 10.26 -5.90 -9.60
N GLY A 123 10.52 -6.79 -10.57
CA GLY A 123 11.87 -7.07 -11.03
C GLY A 123 12.79 -7.62 -9.94
N GLY A 124 12.29 -8.34 -8.97
CA GLY A 124 13.08 -8.86 -7.85
C GLY A 124 13.33 -7.82 -6.73
N LEU A 125 12.73 -6.64 -6.81
CA LEU A 125 12.88 -5.56 -5.83
C LEU A 125 11.55 -5.25 -5.12
N LEU A 126 11.65 -4.84 -3.86
CA LEU A 126 10.54 -4.39 -3.04
C LEU A 126 10.54 -2.85 -2.98
N TYR A 127 9.44 -2.24 -3.41
CA TYR A 127 9.18 -0.81 -3.29
C TYR A 127 8.38 -0.55 -2.04
N VAL A 128 8.85 0.39 -1.22
CA VAL A 128 8.36 0.62 0.14
C VAL A 128 8.05 2.10 0.32
N ALA A 129 6.77 2.45 0.40
CA ALA A 129 6.33 3.81 0.71
C ALA A 129 6.42 4.08 2.21
N SER A 130 7.23 5.04 2.60
CA SER A 130 7.48 5.37 4.01
C SER A 130 7.09 6.82 4.33
N PRO A 131 5.91 7.05 4.93
CA PRO A 131 5.46 8.40 5.29
C PRO A 131 6.42 9.16 6.20
N PRO A 132 7.07 8.55 7.22
CA PRO A 132 7.98 9.29 8.08
C PRO A 132 9.16 9.91 7.34
N SER A 133 9.70 9.21 6.35
CA SER A 133 10.80 9.75 5.51
C SER A 133 10.31 10.54 4.30
N GLN A 134 9.02 10.46 3.96
CA GLN A 134 8.42 11.00 2.73
C GLN A 134 9.10 10.48 1.45
N MET A 135 9.57 9.23 1.49
CA MET A 135 10.30 8.58 0.40
C MET A 135 9.63 7.27 -0.02
N ILE A 136 9.86 6.87 -1.26
CA ILE A 136 9.73 5.49 -1.71
C ILE A 136 11.13 4.89 -1.70
N HIS A 137 11.35 3.87 -0.88
CA HIS A 137 12.59 3.11 -0.80
C HIS A 137 12.52 1.88 -1.70
N VAL A 138 13.58 1.59 -2.43
CA VAL A 138 13.69 0.41 -3.28
C VAL A 138 14.69 -0.54 -2.66
N MET A 139 14.21 -1.66 -2.16
CA MET A 139 15.00 -2.62 -1.38
C MET A 139 15.33 -3.88 -2.19
N ASN A 140 16.55 -4.36 -2.06
CA ASN A 140 16.90 -5.71 -2.45
C ASN A 140 16.48 -6.67 -1.32
N PRO A 141 15.49 -7.55 -1.52
CA PRO A 141 14.94 -8.40 -0.47
C PRO A 141 15.85 -9.58 -0.07
N GLU A 142 16.90 -9.87 -0.85
CA GLU A 142 17.82 -10.97 -0.55
C GLU A 142 18.80 -10.63 0.57
N ASN A 143 19.27 -9.37 0.60
CA ASN A 143 20.27 -8.89 1.54
C ASN A 143 19.84 -7.65 2.36
N TRP A 144 18.60 -7.21 2.13
CA TRP A 144 17.96 -6.05 2.78
C TRP A 144 18.75 -4.74 2.61
N THR A 145 19.37 -4.53 1.43
CA THR A 145 20.06 -3.28 1.08
C THR A 145 19.16 -2.36 0.26
N GLU A 146 19.22 -1.07 0.54
CA GLU A 146 18.57 -0.04 -0.29
C GLU A 146 19.37 0.13 -1.58
N VAL A 147 18.72 -0.05 -2.73
CA VAL A 147 19.35 0.13 -4.06
C VAL A 147 18.97 1.45 -4.70
N ASN A 148 17.86 2.04 -4.32
CA ASN A 148 17.43 3.39 -4.71
C ASN A 148 16.42 3.93 -3.70
N ARG A 149 16.21 5.25 -3.72
CA ARG A 149 15.07 5.91 -3.10
C ARG A 149 14.74 7.20 -3.82
N PHE A 150 13.49 7.61 -3.80
CA PHE A 150 13.04 8.84 -4.42
C PHE A 150 11.88 9.45 -3.62
N PRO A 151 11.63 10.79 -3.73
CA PRO A 151 10.53 11.45 -3.04
C PRO A 151 9.18 10.82 -3.38
N SER A 152 8.34 10.61 -2.38
CA SER A 152 7.02 10.00 -2.53
C SER A 152 5.97 10.96 -3.11
N GLY A 153 6.28 12.26 -3.19
CA GLY A 153 5.39 13.27 -3.74
C GLY A 153 4.23 13.70 -2.83
N GLY A 154 4.13 13.15 -1.63
CA GLY A 154 3.08 13.46 -0.67
C GLY A 154 3.52 13.38 0.78
N LEU A 155 2.68 13.92 1.67
CA LEU A 155 2.95 13.94 3.11
C LEU A 155 2.49 12.64 3.80
N ARG A 156 1.27 12.15 3.44
CA ARG A 156 0.66 10.93 3.98
C ARG A 156 0.48 9.89 2.88
N VAL A 157 1.61 9.44 2.32
CA VAL A 157 1.57 8.40 1.28
C VAL A 157 1.12 7.07 1.88
N HIS A 158 0.20 6.41 1.19
CA HIS A 158 -0.33 5.11 1.60
C HIS A 158 -0.11 4.07 0.50
N GLY A 159 -1.10 3.82 -0.33
CA GLY A 159 -1.01 2.82 -1.38
C GLY A 159 -0.07 3.21 -2.51
N ILE A 160 0.60 2.21 -3.06
CA ILE A 160 1.35 2.33 -4.30
C ILE A 160 0.94 1.18 -5.23
N ALA A 161 0.94 1.43 -6.55
CA ALA A 161 0.56 0.42 -7.55
C ALA A 161 1.32 0.64 -8.86
N TRP A 162 1.68 -0.45 -9.54
CA TRP A 162 2.32 -0.34 -10.84
C TRP A 162 1.36 0.15 -11.92
N GLY A 163 1.68 1.28 -12.50
CA GLY A 163 0.97 1.88 -13.61
C GLY A 163 1.63 1.62 -14.97
N PRO A 164 1.14 2.31 -16.02
CA PRO A 164 1.64 2.12 -17.38
C PRO A 164 3.10 2.57 -17.51
N ARG A 165 3.81 1.93 -18.45
CA ARG A 165 5.20 2.25 -18.83
C ARG A 165 6.21 2.16 -17.69
N GLY A 166 5.96 1.30 -16.68
CA GLY A 166 6.87 1.13 -15.54
C GLY A 166 6.85 2.29 -14.56
N ARG A 167 5.83 3.12 -14.58
CA ARG A 167 5.60 4.18 -13.60
C ARG A 167 4.84 3.64 -12.39
N LEU A 168 4.91 4.38 -11.29
CA LEU A 168 4.27 4.03 -10.05
C LEU A 168 3.16 5.03 -9.75
N TRP A 169 1.95 4.54 -9.48
CA TRP A 169 0.90 5.28 -8.84
C TRP A 169 1.17 5.35 -7.35
N VAL A 170 0.99 6.51 -6.75
CA VAL A 170 1.17 6.76 -5.32
C VAL A 170 -0.02 7.55 -4.80
N SER A 171 -0.70 7.06 -3.77
CA SER A 171 -1.77 7.80 -3.10
C SER A 171 -1.22 8.65 -1.97
N ASP A 172 -1.76 9.87 -1.84
CA ASP A 172 -1.54 10.74 -0.69
C ASP A 172 -2.88 11.11 -0.08
N THR A 173 -3.20 10.55 1.08
CA THR A 173 -4.46 10.76 1.77
C THR A 173 -4.57 12.16 2.36
N SER A 174 -3.45 12.87 2.61
CA SER A 174 -3.49 14.24 3.12
C SER A 174 -4.00 15.24 2.09
N SER A 175 -3.78 14.98 0.81
CA SER A 175 -4.21 15.85 -0.30
C SER A 175 -5.41 15.29 -1.07
N GLY A 176 -5.81 14.05 -0.80
CA GLY A 176 -6.85 13.34 -1.55
C GLY A 176 -6.48 13.13 -3.02
N THR A 177 -5.20 12.80 -3.29
CA THR A 177 -4.69 12.64 -4.65
C THR A 177 -4.03 11.30 -4.88
N VAL A 178 -4.02 10.90 -6.16
CA VAL A 178 -3.22 9.79 -6.67
C VAL A 178 -2.31 10.34 -7.76
N GLN A 179 -1.00 10.08 -7.65
CA GLN A 179 0.02 10.65 -8.51
C GLN A 179 0.74 9.55 -9.29
N LEU A 180 0.93 9.73 -10.60
CA LEU A 180 1.73 8.86 -11.44
C LEU A 180 3.15 9.42 -11.54
N MET A 181 4.15 8.67 -11.08
CA MET A 181 5.53 9.12 -11.06
C MET A 181 6.51 8.12 -11.68
N GLU A 182 7.66 8.59 -12.08
CA GLU A 182 8.78 7.72 -12.45
C GLU A 182 9.55 7.29 -11.20
N THR A 183 10.25 6.17 -11.29
CA THR A 183 10.84 5.49 -10.13
C THR A 183 12.35 5.70 -9.97
N GLU A 184 12.95 6.56 -10.75
CA GLU A 184 14.36 6.91 -10.65
C GLU A 184 14.58 8.11 -9.72
N HIS A 185 13.81 9.19 -9.93
CA HIS A 185 13.94 10.45 -9.19
C HIS A 185 12.62 10.95 -8.57
N GLY A 186 11.49 10.24 -8.79
CA GLY A 186 10.17 10.62 -8.25
C GLY A 186 9.49 11.75 -9.01
N ARG A 187 9.83 12.00 -10.28
CA ARG A 187 9.17 13.02 -11.09
C ARG A 187 7.72 12.65 -11.36
N ILE A 188 6.79 13.52 -10.99
CA ILE A 188 5.36 13.36 -11.18
C ILE A 188 5.00 13.73 -12.63
N PHE A 189 4.26 12.84 -13.30
CA PHE A 189 3.74 13.05 -14.65
C PHE A 189 2.27 13.45 -14.66
N GLU A 190 1.51 12.93 -13.70
CA GLU A 190 0.08 13.12 -13.62
C GLU A 190 -0.36 13.17 -12.16
N THR A 191 -1.33 14.02 -11.86
CA THR A 191 -1.99 14.06 -10.56
C THR A 191 -3.50 13.99 -10.79
N ILE A 192 -4.14 13.05 -10.13
CA ILE A 192 -5.58 12.82 -10.15
C ILE A 192 -6.10 13.17 -8.77
N ARG A 193 -7.15 13.99 -8.70
CA ARG A 193 -7.88 14.23 -7.46
C ARG A 193 -8.99 13.19 -7.32
N VAL A 194 -9.06 12.57 -6.16
CA VAL A 194 -10.15 11.63 -5.84
C VAL A 194 -11.31 12.40 -5.24
N GLU A 195 -12.53 12.15 -5.73
CA GLU A 195 -13.73 12.78 -5.18
C GLU A 195 -13.99 12.30 -3.75
N ALA A 196 -14.23 13.27 -2.87
CA ALA A 196 -14.63 12.97 -1.49
C ALA A 196 -16.02 12.27 -1.45
N PRO A 197 -16.30 11.42 -0.44
CA PRO A 197 -15.51 11.25 0.79
C PRO A 197 -14.45 10.15 0.73
N ALA A 198 -14.17 9.53 -0.43
CA ALA A 198 -13.27 8.39 -0.52
C ALA A 198 -11.81 8.76 -0.17
N GLU A 199 -11.18 7.91 0.64
CA GLU A 199 -9.76 7.95 0.95
C GLU A 199 -9.04 6.72 0.40
N VAL A 200 -8.08 6.93 -0.50
CA VAL A 200 -7.31 5.83 -1.10
C VAL A 200 -6.19 5.41 -0.17
N HIS A 201 -6.38 4.35 0.61
CA HIS A 201 -5.37 3.74 1.46
C HIS A 201 -4.53 2.73 0.68
N GLY A 202 -4.93 1.48 0.58
CA GLY A 202 -4.29 0.52 -0.32
C GLY A 202 -4.78 0.69 -1.75
N MET A 203 -3.92 0.43 -2.73
CA MET A 203 -4.33 0.40 -4.12
C MET A 203 -3.52 -0.61 -4.93
N THR A 204 -4.10 -1.05 -6.04
CA THR A 204 -3.51 -1.97 -7.00
C THR A 204 -4.09 -1.73 -8.40
N ILE A 205 -3.50 -2.31 -9.43
CA ILE A 205 -4.06 -2.32 -10.79
C ILE A 205 -4.49 -3.73 -11.15
N TYR A 206 -5.71 -3.85 -11.65
CA TYR A 206 -6.25 -5.08 -12.24
C TYR A 206 -7.00 -4.72 -13.52
N GLU A 207 -6.66 -5.38 -14.63
CA GLU A 207 -7.25 -5.14 -15.97
C GLU A 207 -7.26 -3.64 -16.36
N ASP A 208 -6.13 -2.96 -16.16
CA ASP A 208 -5.93 -1.52 -16.40
C ASP A 208 -6.81 -0.59 -15.56
N VAL A 209 -7.56 -1.12 -14.59
CA VAL A 209 -8.38 -0.35 -13.65
C VAL A 209 -7.64 -0.20 -12.33
N LEU A 210 -7.65 1.01 -11.77
CA LEU A 210 -7.08 1.27 -10.46
C LEU A 210 -8.11 0.93 -9.38
N TRP A 211 -7.80 -0.12 -8.60
CA TRP A 211 -8.56 -0.56 -7.44
C TRP A 211 -7.99 0.08 -6.18
N TYR A 212 -8.85 0.37 -5.22
CA TYR A 212 -8.46 0.92 -3.92
C TYR A 212 -9.27 0.31 -2.78
N CYS A 213 -8.73 0.37 -1.57
CA CYS A 213 -9.48 0.21 -0.35
C CYS A 213 -9.51 1.52 0.44
N ASP A 214 -10.61 1.73 1.13
CA ASP A 214 -10.82 2.86 2.02
C ASP A 214 -10.99 2.35 3.45
N ALA A 215 -10.00 2.62 4.28
CA ALA A 215 -9.97 2.18 5.67
C ALA A 215 -11.07 2.83 6.52
N HIS A 216 -11.56 4.00 6.10
CA HIS A 216 -12.56 4.75 6.85
C HIS A 216 -13.98 4.26 6.55
N SER A 217 -14.31 4.09 5.28
CA SER A 217 -15.62 3.62 4.85
C SER A 217 -15.76 2.09 4.84
N GLN A 218 -14.67 1.35 5.03
CA GLN A 218 -14.62 -0.12 4.97
C GLN A 218 -15.05 -0.67 3.61
N GLN A 219 -14.67 0.02 2.54
CA GLN A 219 -15.07 -0.31 1.18
C GLN A 219 -13.87 -0.66 0.32
N ILE A 220 -14.10 -1.53 -0.66
CA ILE A 220 -13.20 -1.78 -1.78
C ILE A 220 -13.90 -1.30 -3.05
N GLY A 221 -13.17 -0.58 -3.89
CA GLY A 221 -13.71 0.01 -5.10
C GLY A 221 -12.67 0.26 -6.18
N CYS A 222 -13.13 0.91 -7.26
CA CYS A 222 -12.31 1.33 -8.38
C CYS A 222 -12.37 2.84 -8.56
N LEU A 223 -11.32 3.42 -9.12
CA LEU A 223 -11.27 4.81 -9.56
C LEU A 223 -11.51 4.88 -11.06
N ILE A 224 -12.53 5.63 -11.45
CA ILE A 224 -12.82 5.95 -12.86
C ILE A 224 -12.28 7.35 -13.16
N VAL A 225 -11.39 7.46 -14.16
CA VAL A 225 -10.70 8.71 -14.54
C VAL A 225 -11.20 9.22 -15.89
#